data_3196fff7c171ec893e154eb02111e8b5
#
_entry.id   3196fff7c171ec893e154eb02111e8b5
#
_cell.length_a   1.000
_cell.length_b   1.000
_cell.length_c   1.000
_cell.angle_alpha   90.00
_cell.angle_beta   90.00
_cell.angle_gamma   90.00
#
_symmetry.space_group_name_H-M   'P 1'
#
loop_
_entity.id
_entity.type
_entity.pdbx_description
1 polymer ?
#
loop_
_entity_poly.entity_id
_entity_poly.type
_entity_poly.pdbx_seq_one_letter_code
_entity_poly.pdbx_strand_id
1 'polypeptide(L)'
;MKKMWALLISACILAGGVAGCGNQAEPQGTVTQKVAEAPAKQDFKAVTTVKSGQKNVYAVVKAMNGNYWKKVIAGMKKAGEENGVNVYVGGVNKDGNWELQRAMLIDAQAKKADSIILGAADSMRLTETTKNLRADKLPVILVDTMMNTEDYDASYLTNNLAAGAEVAKKMVELLKESGVSEDEEITVVMHVSNLASRTISERLDSTIANWYNLAPKKWRISKAYLINYGDEQTAGELVEKTLQDKSVKGIIACNNSSTKATIAAVMKEGRKDLAVMGFDLSEPAVAALKDGSYHFATIAQNPEKMGYEAVKAAAALADGKAVSERDVNTGITIMDAKNFKG
;
A
#
# COMPACT_ATOMS: atom_id res chain seq x y z
N MET A 1 14.64 52.02 28.77
CA MET A 1 14.19 53.14 27.90
C MET A 1 13.86 52.53 26.55
N LYS A 2 12.55 52.36 26.26
CA LYS A 2 11.79 52.85 25.09
C LYS A 2 12.35 52.41 23.73
N LYS A 3 11.64 51.76 22.78
CA LYS A 3 10.28 52.03 22.27
C LYS A 3 9.72 50.83 21.49
N MET A 4 8.44 50.55 21.71
CA MET A 4 7.51 49.82 20.85
C MET A 4 7.32 50.53 19.51
N TRP A 5 7.16 49.76 18.42
CA TRP A 5 6.50 50.27 17.21
C TRP A 5 5.42 49.26 16.79
N ALA A 6 4.17 49.73 16.91
CA ALA A 6 2.99 49.09 16.33
C ALA A 6 2.77 49.69 14.95
N LEU A 7 2.46 48.88 13.96
CA LEU A 7 1.98 49.32 12.65
C LEU A 7 0.56 48.81 12.43
N LEU A 8 -0.34 49.78 12.46
CA LEU A 8 -1.73 49.69 12.01
C LEU A 8 -1.75 49.65 10.48
N ILE A 9 -2.48 48.72 9.88
CA ILE A 9 -2.86 48.78 8.46
C ILE A 9 -4.37 49.03 8.39
N SER A 10 -4.68 50.13 7.77
CA SER A 10 -6.02 50.72 7.56
C SER A 10 -6.81 49.95 6.51
N ALA A 11 -8.07 49.72 6.73
CA ALA A 11 -9.03 49.22 5.78
C ALA A 11 -9.53 50.36 4.87
N CYS A 12 -9.47 50.16 3.57
CA CYS A 12 -10.21 50.97 2.59
C CYS A 12 -11.42 50.20 2.08
N ILE A 13 -12.61 50.69 2.46
CA ILE A 13 -13.89 50.28 1.88
C ILE A 13 -14.11 51.17 0.66
N LEU A 14 -14.34 50.61 -0.50
CA LEU A 14 -14.92 51.28 -1.67
C LEU A 14 -16.22 50.56 -2.04
N ALA A 15 -17.33 51.26 -1.76
CA ALA A 15 -18.63 50.87 -2.24
C ALA A 15 -18.82 51.35 -3.69
N GLY A 16 -19.21 50.45 -4.56
CA GLY A 16 -19.67 50.75 -5.92
C GLY A 16 -20.81 49.81 -6.27
N GLY A 17 -22.04 50.27 -6.19
CA GLY A 17 -23.21 49.49 -6.59
C GLY A 17 -23.43 49.53 -8.07
N VAL A 18 -23.78 48.36 -8.66
CA VAL A 18 -24.57 48.29 -9.88
C VAL A 18 -25.55 47.12 -9.76
N ALA A 19 -26.83 47.47 -9.90
CA ALA A 19 -27.94 46.50 -9.93
C ALA A 19 -27.94 45.69 -11.24
N GLY A 20 -28.16 44.38 -11.15
CA GLY A 20 -28.39 43.52 -12.31
C GLY A 20 -28.98 42.19 -11.85
N CYS A 21 -30.14 41.87 -12.35
CA CYS A 21 -31.03 40.77 -12.00
C CYS A 21 -30.43 39.34 -12.14
N GLY A 22 -30.81 38.50 -11.16
CA GLY A 22 -31.29 37.13 -11.43
C GLY A 22 -30.26 36.00 -11.53
N ASN A 23 -30.01 35.32 -10.44
CA ASN A 23 -30.22 33.88 -10.23
C ASN A 23 -29.69 33.50 -8.85
N GLN A 24 -30.55 32.98 -8.02
CA GLN A 24 -30.17 32.43 -6.72
C GLN A 24 -29.38 31.16 -6.93
N ALA A 25 -28.06 31.23 -6.70
CA ALA A 25 -27.23 30.05 -6.47
C ALA A 25 -27.30 29.74 -4.96
N GLU A 26 -27.78 28.56 -4.62
CA GLU A 26 -27.74 28.06 -3.24
C GLU A 26 -26.31 28.08 -2.70
N PRO A 27 -26.10 28.35 -1.42
CA PRO A 27 -24.78 28.34 -0.83
C PRO A 27 -24.21 26.94 -0.82
N GLN A 28 -23.13 26.73 -1.56
CA GLN A 28 -22.33 25.51 -1.48
C GLN A 28 -21.92 25.30 -0.01
N GLY A 29 -22.41 24.19 0.56
CA GLY A 29 -22.08 23.76 1.90
C GLY A 29 -20.56 23.68 2.06
N THR A 30 -20.06 24.41 3.02
CA THR A 30 -18.67 24.32 3.49
C THR A 30 -18.44 22.91 3.98
N VAL A 31 -17.74 22.10 3.19
CA VAL A 31 -17.22 20.80 3.64
C VAL A 31 -16.17 21.13 4.70
N THR A 32 -16.57 21.13 5.97
CA THR A 32 -15.64 21.09 7.09
C THR A 32 -14.85 19.80 6.98
N GLN A 33 -13.65 19.86 6.40
CA GLN A 33 -12.69 18.80 6.55
C GLN A 33 -12.46 18.60 8.05
N LYS A 34 -12.96 17.47 8.57
CA LYS A 34 -12.57 16.98 9.88
C LYS A 34 -11.05 16.90 9.86
N VAL A 35 -10.36 17.76 10.58
CA VAL A 35 -8.93 17.68 10.81
C VAL A 35 -8.72 16.30 11.44
N ALA A 36 -8.15 15.38 10.68
CA ALA A 36 -7.83 14.04 11.18
C ALA A 36 -6.86 14.25 12.37
N GLU A 37 -7.20 13.68 13.53
CA GLU A 37 -6.27 13.63 14.65
C GLU A 37 -4.92 13.14 14.17
N ALA A 38 -3.84 13.84 14.57
CA ALA A 38 -2.49 13.44 14.24
C ALA A 38 -2.31 11.98 14.69
N PRO A 39 -1.88 11.07 13.79
CA PRO A 39 -1.80 9.65 14.11
C PRO A 39 -0.84 9.46 15.29
N ALA A 40 -1.28 8.73 16.30
CA ALA A 40 -0.50 8.43 17.47
C ALA A 40 0.80 7.70 17.06
N LYS A 41 1.95 8.20 17.52
CA LYS A 41 3.25 7.56 17.34
C LYS A 41 3.17 6.15 17.94
N GLN A 42 3.41 5.13 17.13
CA GLN A 42 3.60 3.78 17.64
C GLN A 42 5.09 3.56 17.95
N ASP A 43 5.40 3.36 19.21
CA ASP A 43 6.76 3.07 19.62
C ASP A 43 7.24 1.73 19.07
N PHE A 44 8.56 1.62 18.85
CA PHE A 44 9.19 0.36 18.50
C PHE A 44 8.97 -0.70 19.58
N LYS A 45 8.55 -1.89 19.14
CA LYS A 45 8.38 -3.08 19.99
C LYS A 45 9.39 -4.13 19.59
N ALA A 46 10.10 -4.69 20.55
CA ALA A 46 10.96 -5.84 20.31
C ALA A 46 10.09 -7.05 19.91
N VAL A 47 10.46 -7.70 18.81
CA VAL A 47 9.80 -8.92 18.32
C VAL A 47 10.64 -10.17 18.55
N THR A 48 11.92 -10.00 18.92
CA THR A 48 12.84 -11.05 19.40
C THR A 48 13.08 -10.90 20.90
N THR A 49 13.64 -11.92 21.52
CA THR A 49 14.19 -11.80 22.89
C THR A 49 15.42 -10.91 22.86
N VAL A 50 15.34 -9.74 23.51
CA VAL A 50 16.43 -8.77 23.53
C VAL A 50 17.60 -9.30 24.37
N LYS A 51 18.80 -9.28 23.79
CA LYS A 51 20.04 -9.69 24.47
C LYS A 51 21.09 -8.59 24.36
N SER A 52 21.78 -8.33 25.45
CA SER A 52 22.89 -7.38 25.48
C SER A 52 24.04 -7.83 24.57
N GLY A 53 24.66 -6.88 23.87
CA GLY A 53 25.79 -7.14 22.97
C GLY A 53 25.39 -7.63 21.57
N GLN A 54 24.13 -7.90 21.34
CA GLN A 54 23.64 -8.18 19.98
C GLN A 54 23.38 -6.89 19.20
N LYS A 55 23.48 -6.99 17.87
CA LYS A 55 23.12 -5.90 16.95
C LYS A 55 21.63 -5.58 17.03
N ASN A 56 21.30 -4.30 16.89
CA ASN A 56 19.94 -3.79 16.92
C ASN A 56 19.46 -3.43 15.51
N VAL A 57 18.51 -4.20 15.00
CA VAL A 57 17.84 -3.97 13.73
C VAL A 57 16.50 -3.28 14.00
N TYR A 58 16.28 -2.12 13.40
CA TYR A 58 15.03 -1.38 13.52
C TYR A 58 14.24 -1.46 12.20
N ALA A 59 13.01 -1.94 12.26
CA ALA A 59 12.12 -2.03 11.10
C ALA A 59 10.98 -1.01 11.20
N VAL A 60 10.82 -0.17 10.18
CA VAL A 60 9.71 0.76 10.03
C VAL A 60 8.81 0.27 8.90
N VAL A 61 7.60 -0.17 9.23
CA VAL A 61 6.66 -0.77 8.28
C VAL A 61 5.45 0.12 7.99
N LYS A 62 4.75 -0.11 6.87
CA LYS A 62 3.59 0.69 6.45
C LYS A 62 2.38 0.56 7.37
N ALA A 63 2.21 -0.61 7.99
CA ALA A 63 1.14 -0.86 8.94
C ALA A 63 1.53 -1.95 9.93
N MET A 64 1.12 -1.80 11.19
CA MET A 64 1.31 -2.83 12.22
C MET A 64 0.16 -3.84 12.23
N ASN A 65 -0.97 -3.49 11.64
CA ASN A 65 -2.19 -4.28 11.60
C ASN A 65 -2.34 -4.99 10.24
N GLY A 66 -3.21 -5.97 10.18
CA GLY A 66 -3.48 -6.73 8.95
C GLY A 66 -2.59 -7.97 8.78
N ASN A 67 -3.14 -8.96 8.09
CA ASN A 67 -2.52 -10.28 7.98
C ASN A 67 -1.21 -10.27 7.17
N TYR A 68 -1.10 -9.37 6.19
CA TYR A 68 0.11 -9.23 5.38
C TYR A 68 1.32 -8.81 6.24
N TRP A 69 1.21 -7.67 6.93
CA TRP A 69 2.31 -7.16 7.76
C TRP A 69 2.63 -8.04 8.95
N LYS A 70 1.63 -8.71 9.54
CA LYS A 70 1.88 -9.73 10.58
C LYS A 70 2.77 -10.87 10.07
N LYS A 71 2.62 -11.30 8.81
CA LYS A 71 3.49 -12.31 8.19
C LYS A 71 4.90 -11.77 7.92
N VAL A 72 5.04 -10.53 7.43
CA VAL A 72 6.35 -9.87 7.28
C VAL A 72 7.07 -9.84 8.63
N ILE A 73 6.38 -9.39 9.70
CA ILE A 73 6.93 -9.32 11.06
C ILE A 73 7.28 -10.71 11.62
N ALA A 74 6.49 -11.73 11.32
CA ALA A 74 6.80 -13.11 11.71
C ALA A 74 8.10 -13.61 11.07
N GLY A 75 8.32 -13.31 9.78
CA GLY A 75 9.58 -13.57 9.11
C GLY A 75 10.75 -12.81 9.73
N MET A 76 10.57 -11.53 10.05
CA MET A 76 11.58 -10.73 10.74
C MET A 76 11.96 -11.31 12.10
N LYS A 77 10.97 -11.72 12.90
CA LYS A 77 11.18 -12.36 14.20
C LYS A 77 12.02 -13.63 14.06
N LYS A 78 11.61 -14.53 13.16
CA LYS A 78 12.30 -15.81 12.91
C LYS A 78 13.76 -15.59 12.54
N ALA A 79 14.01 -14.70 11.56
CA ALA A 79 15.38 -14.41 11.13
C ALA A 79 16.21 -13.75 12.24
N GLY A 80 15.62 -12.87 13.04
CA GLY A 80 16.30 -12.24 14.18
C GLY A 80 16.74 -13.25 15.24
N GLU A 81 15.89 -14.22 15.56
CA GLU A 81 16.22 -15.30 16.49
C GLU A 81 17.34 -16.20 15.94
N GLU A 82 17.28 -16.56 14.65
CA GLU A 82 18.27 -17.44 13.99
C GLU A 82 19.64 -16.75 13.77
N ASN A 83 19.65 -15.42 13.51
CA ASN A 83 20.88 -14.68 13.25
C ASN A 83 21.44 -13.96 14.50
N GLY A 84 20.79 -14.11 15.66
CA GLY A 84 21.27 -13.54 16.91
C GLY A 84 21.26 -12.01 16.92
N VAL A 85 20.22 -11.38 16.40
CA VAL A 85 20.04 -9.92 16.41
C VAL A 85 18.76 -9.52 17.15
N ASN A 86 18.78 -8.37 17.79
CA ASN A 86 17.60 -7.77 18.39
C ASN A 86 16.80 -7.07 17.28
N VAL A 87 15.55 -7.45 17.07
CA VAL A 87 14.67 -6.85 16.05
C VAL A 87 13.59 -6.04 16.75
N TYR A 88 13.52 -4.76 16.42
CA TYR A 88 12.50 -3.82 16.88
C TYR A 88 11.65 -3.39 15.70
N VAL A 89 10.35 -3.55 15.81
CA VAL A 89 9.42 -3.19 14.74
C VAL A 89 8.50 -2.07 15.19
N GLY A 90 8.36 -1.06 14.37
CA GLY A 90 7.40 0.01 14.52
C GLY A 90 6.77 0.34 13.17
N GLY A 91 5.65 1.02 13.19
CA GLY A 91 4.94 1.34 11.97
C GLY A 91 3.81 2.32 12.19
N VAL A 92 3.06 2.57 11.14
CA VAL A 92 1.93 3.48 11.17
C VAL A 92 0.61 2.70 11.20
N ASN A 93 -0.47 3.35 11.63
CA ASN A 93 -1.79 2.72 11.68
C ASN A 93 -2.55 2.83 10.36
N LYS A 94 -2.19 3.80 9.51
CA LYS A 94 -2.79 4.02 8.20
C LYS A 94 -1.71 4.06 7.13
N ASP A 95 -1.97 3.42 6.01
CA ASP A 95 -1.10 3.45 4.83
C ASP A 95 -0.97 4.91 4.33
N GLY A 96 0.23 5.30 3.87
CA GLY A 96 0.52 6.63 3.34
C GLY A 96 1.06 7.66 4.34
N ASN A 97 1.15 7.36 5.65
CA ASN A 97 1.71 8.30 6.64
C ASN A 97 3.24 8.29 6.65
N TRP A 98 3.83 8.95 5.67
CA TRP A 98 5.28 9.04 5.51
C TRP A 98 5.93 9.97 6.54
N GLU A 99 5.25 11.02 7.05
CA GLU A 99 5.77 11.92 8.06
C GLU A 99 6.10 11.15 9.36
N LEU A 100 5.20 10.28 9.78
CA LEU A 100 5.43 9.45 10.94
C LEU A 100 6.55 8.44 10.70
N GLN A 101 6.60 7.82 9.50
CA GLN A 101 7.73 6.95 9.15
C GLN A 101 9.06 7.69 9.17
N ARG A 102 9.11 8.92 8.65
CA ARG A 102 10.32 9.77 8.73
C ARG A 102 10.75 10.00 10.18
N ALA A 103 9.81 10.36 11.05
CA ALA A 103 10.11 10.57 12.47
C ALA A 103 10.62 9.28 13.14
N MET A 104 10.07 8.12 12.78
CA MET A 104 10.53 6.83 13.30
C MET A 104 11.91 6.45 12.78
N LEU A 105 12.25 6.74 11.53
CA LEU A 105 13.60 6.51 10.98
C LEU A 105 14.66 7.33 11.75
N ILE A 106 14.37 8.60 12.03
CA ILE A 106 15.22 9.48 12.84
C ILE A 106 15.33 8.95 14.29
N ASP A 107 14.23 8.49 14.87
CA ASP A 107 14.23 7.90 16.22
C ASP A 107 15.06 6.60 16.28
N ALA A 108 14.96 5.73 15.26
CA ALA A 108 15.79 4.53 15.17
C ALA A 108 17.28 4.85 15.11
N GLN A 109 17.68 5.86 14.33
CA GLN A 109 19.06 6.35 14.29
C GLN A 109 19.51 6.88 15.67
N ALA A 110 18.69 7.70 16.31
CA ALA A 110 18.96 8.23 17.65
C ALA A 110 19.11 7.11 18.72
N LYS A 111 18.39 6.00 18.54
CA LYS A 111 18.49 4.78 19.36
C LYS A 111 19.69 3.89 18.99
N LYS A 112 20.57 4.38 18.11
CA LYS A 112 21.77 3.67 17.66
C LYS A 112 21.45 2.33 17.00
N ALA A 113 20.53 2.35 16.04
CA ALA A 113 20.32 1.21 15.16
C ALA A 113 21.64 0.80 14.49
N ASP A 114 21.91 -0.51 14.40
CA ASP A 114 23.02 -1.05 13.60
C ASP A 114 22.60 -1.23 12.12
N SER A 115 21.31 -1.33 11.84
CA SER A 115 20.73 -1.33 10.49
C SER A 115 19.23 -1.00 10.55
N ILE A 116 18.69 -0.52 9.43
CA ILE A 116 17.28 -0.16 9.28
C ILE A 116 16.63 -0.99 8.16
N ILE A 117 15.42 -1.48 8.42
CA ILE A 117 14.54 -2.06 7.42
C ILE A 117 13.37 -1.09 7.22
N LEU A 118 13.07 -0.75 5.96
CA LEU A 118 12.01 0.19 5.60
C LEU A 118 11.02 -0.40 4.61
N GLY A 119 9.75 -0.51 5.01
CA GLY A 119 8.61 -0.65 4.12
C GLY A 119 7.99 0.73 3.87
N ALA A 120 8.41 1.41 2.81
CA ALA A 120 8.09 2.81 2.60
C ALA A 120 6.60 3.07 2.27
N ALA A 121 5.95 3.96 3.01
CA ALA A 121 4.58 4.42 2.73
C ALA A 121 4.51 5.38 1.53
N ASP A 122 5.59 6.10 1.28
CA ASP A 122 5.76 6.99 0.13
C ASP A 122 7.15 6.79 -0.46
N SER A 123 7.21 6.42 -1.73
CA SER A 123 8.47 6.05 -2.40
C SER A 123 9.34 7.25 -2.78
N MET A 124 8.81 8.48 -2.73
CA MET A 124 9.49 9.71 -3.06
C MET A 124 9.90 10.51 -1.82
N ARG A 125 8.98 10.75 -0.90
CA ARG A 125 9.15 11.70 0.21
C ARG A 125 10.13 11.22 1.29
N LEU A 126 10.46 9.93 1.31
CA LEU A 126 11.45 9.37 2.24
C LEU A 126 12.88 9.28 1.64
N THR A 127 13.08 9.65 0.37
CA THR A 127 14.37 9.51 -0.33
C THR A 127 15.49 10.29 0.34
N GLU A 128 15.25 11.55 0.74
CA GLU A 128 16.25 12.35 1.44
C GLU A 128 16.61 11.76 2.81
N THR A 129 15.61 11.22 3.52
CA THR A 129 15.85 10.58 4.81
C THR A 129 16.73 9.34 4.66
N THR A 130 16.46 8.47 3.68
CA THR A 130 17.30 7.29 3.42
C THR A 130 18.70 7.67 2.98
N LYS A 131 18.84 8.69 2.14
CA LYS A 131 20.15 9.24 1.74
C LYS A 131 20.97 9.69 2.94
N ASN A 132 20.37 10.42 3.87
CA ASN A 132 21.05 10.88 5.09
C ASN A 132 21.46 9.71 5.98
N LEU A 133 20.60 8.71 6.21
CA LEU A 133 20.94 7.50 6.94
C LEU A 133 22.13 6.77 6.31
N ARG A 134 22.17 6.66 4.98
CA ARG A 134 23.26 6.05 4.24
C ARG A 134 24.57 6.86 4.34
N ALA A 135 24.47 8.20 4.29
CA ALA A 135 25.62 9.07 4.48
C ALA A 135 26.27 8.89 5.86
N ASP A 136 25.45 8.60 6.87
CA ASP A 136 25.87 8.26 8.24
C ASP A 136 26.32 6.79 8.39
N LYS A 137 26.48 6.07 7.26
CA LYS A 137 26.91 4.66 7.18
C LYS A 137 25.96 3.67 7.86
N LEU A 138 24.71 4.04 8.05
CA LEU A 138 23.67 3.17 8.56
C LEU A 138 23.06 2.37 7.41
N PRO A 139 23.16 1.03 7.39
CA PRO A 139 22.58 0.21 6.34
C PRO A 139 21.06 0.35 6.27
N VAL A 140 20.52 0.51 5.05
CA VAL A 140 19.08 0.61 4.77
C VAL A 140 18.65 -0.51 3.85
N ILE A 141 17.73 -1.32 4.32
CA ILE A 141 17.15 -2.46 3.59
C ILE A 141 15.69 -2.15 3.28
N LEU A 142 15.28 -2.28 2.03
CA LEU A 142 13.90 -2.09 1.62
C LEU A 142 13.12 -3.41 1.69
N VAL A 143 11.89 -3.35 2.17
CA VAL A 143 10.95 -4.48 2.18
C VAL A 143 9.61 -4.05 1.60
N ASP A 144 8.96 -4.91 0.79
CA ASP A 144 7.65 -4.68 0.17
C ASP A 144 7.62 -3.56 -0.89
N THR A 145 8.27 -2.43 -0.64
CA THR A 145 8.14 -1.25 -1.50
C THR A 145 9.51 -0.71 -1.91
N MET A 146 9.71 -0.60 -3.20
CA MET A 146 10.85 0.09 -3.77
C MET A 146 10.71 1.60 -3.60
N MET A 147 11.82 2.28 -3.36
CA MET A 147 11.91 3.73 -3.31
C MET A 147 12.46 4.31 -4.63
N ASN A 148 12.20 5.60 -4.86
CA ASN A 148 12.71 6.33 -6.04
C ASN A 148 14.12 6.89 -5.75
N THR A 149 15.01 6.05 -5.25
CA THR A 149 16.42 6.37 -4.95
C THR A 149 17.26 5.12 -5.03
N GLU A 150 18.57 5.29 -5.20
CA GLU A 150 19.56 4.21 -5.08
C GLU A 150 20.24 4.18 -3.68
N ASP A 151 19.80 5.03 -2.74
CA ASP A 151 20.36 5.14 -1.39
C ASP A 151 19.80 4.04 -0.45
N TYR A 152 19.99 2.77 -0.83
CA TYR A 152 19.70 1.57 -0.03
C TYR A 152 20.74 0.48 -0.33
N ASP A 153 20.85 -0.52 0.56
CA ASP A 153 21.83 -1.61 0.43
C ASP A 153 21.27 -2.88 -0.16
N ALA A 154 20.02 -3.20 0.17
CA ALA A 154 19.32 -4.37 -0.35
C ALA A 154 17.81 -4.14 -0.41
N SER A 155 17.11 -4.88 -1.26
CA SER A 155 15.65 -4.88 -1.35
C SER A 155 15.08 -6.29 -1.48
N TYR A 156 13.97 -6.55 -0.78
CA TYR A 156 13.25 -7.82 -0.80
C TYR A 156 11.78 -7.54 -1.10
N LEU A 157 11.39 -7.71 -2.36
CA LEU A 157 10.15 -7.19 -2.91
C LEU A 157 9.45 -8.22 -3.79
N THR A 158 8.22 -7.92 -4.16
CA THR A 158 7.56 -8.51 -5.33
C THR A 158 7.97 -7.74 -6.59
N ASN A 159 8.18 -8.44 -7.70
CA ASN A 159 8.22 -7.79 -9.01
C ASN A 159 6.80 -7.34 -9.38
N ASN A 160 6.48 -6.08 -9.06
CA ASN A 160 5.14 -5.52 -9.21
C ASN A 160 4.75 -5.28 -10.67
N LEU A 161 5.71 -5.06 -11.57
CA LEU A 161 5.44 -5.00 -13.01
C LEU A 161 5.01 -6.37 -13.55
N ALA A 162 5.73 -7.44 -13.19
CA ALA A 162 5.33 -8.79 -13.56
C ALA A 162 3.97 -9.18 -12.95
N ALA A 163 3.74 -8.82 -11.67
CA ALA A 163 2.46 -9.06 -11.01
C ALA A 163 1.30 -8.35 -11.72
N GLY A 164 1.48 -7.08 -12.13
CA GLY A 164 0.46 -6.33 -12.89
C GLY A 164 0.12 -6.96 -14.24
N ALA A 165 1.12 -7.51 -14.95
CA ALA A 165 0.88 -8.24 -16.19
C ALA A 165 0.02 -9.50 -15.97
N GLU A 166 0.33 -10.28 -14.93
CA GLU A 166 -0.46 -11.46 -14.56
C GLU A 166 -1.89 -11.08 -14.09
N VAL A 167 -2.05 -9.95 -13.40
CA VAL A 167 -3.37 -9.40 -13.02
C VAL A 167 -4.22 -9.13 -14.25
N ALA A 168 -3.68 -8.44 -15.27
CA ALA A 168 -4.42 -8.13 -16.50
C ALA A 168 -4.87 -9.42 -17.22
N LYS A 169 -3.96 -10.38 -17.37
CA LYS A 169 -4.24 -11.67 -17.98
C LYS A 169 -5.34 -12.43 -17.25
N LYS A 170 -5.17 -12.59 -15.91
CA LYS A 170 -6.14 -13.35 -15.11
C LYS A 170 -7.50 -12.67 -15.03
N MET A 171 -7.55 -11.34 -15.04
CA MET A 171 -8.82 -10.61 -15.05
C MET A 171 -9.60 -10.82 -16.35
N VAL A 172 -8.93 -10.85 -17.51
CA VAL A 172 -9.55 -11.19 -18.79
C VAL A 172 -10.12 -12.62 -18.75
N GLU A 173 -9.38 -13.58 -18.18
CA GLU A 173 -9.86 -14.96 -18.01
C GLU A 173 -11.12 -15.00 -17.12
N LEU A 174 -11.12 -14.34 -15.96
CA LEU A 174 -12.24 -14.31 -15.02
C LEU A 174 -13.49 -13.67 -15.64
N LEU A 175 -13.34 -12.60 -16.43
CA LEU A 175 -14.46 -11.97 -17.13
C LEU A 175 -15.08 -12.93 -18.19
N LYS A 176 -14.26 -13.66 -18.91
CA LYS A 176 -14.74 -14.70 -19.85
C LYS A 176 -15.44 -15.84 -19.10
N GLU A 177 -14.87 -16.29 -17.97
CA GLU A 177 -15.47 -17.33 -17.11
C GLU A 177 -16.80 -16.87 -16.49
N SER A 178 -16.99 -15.57 -16.22
CA SER A 178 -18.25 -15.00 -15.73
C SER A 178 -19.32 -14.83 -16.81
N GLY A 179 -19.00 -15.18 -18.06
CA GLY A 179 -19.94 -15.12 -19.19
C GLY A 179 -20.06 -13.75 -19.87
N VAL A 180 -19.16 -12.81 -19.58
CA VAL A 180 -19.12 -11.50 -20.25
C VAL A 180 -18.73 -11.69 -21.72
N SER A 181 -19.59 -11.23 -22.63
CA SER A 181 -19.33 -11.30 -24.08
C SER A 181 -18.22 -10.32 -24.47
N GLU A 182 -17.34 -10.72 -25.38
CA GLU A 182 -16.31 -9.83 -25.95
C GLU A 182 -16.90 -8.62 -26.68
N ASP A 183 -18.17 -8.69 -27.10
CA ASP A 183 -18.90 -7.61 -27.72
C ASP A 183 -19.69 -6.72 -26.76
N GLU A 184 -19.76 -7.08 -25.48
CA GLU A 184 -20.39 -6.27 -24.44
C GLU A 184 -19.51 -5.08 -24.06
N GLU A 185 -20.10 -3.88 -23.91
CA GLU A 185 -19.40 -2.73 -23.36
C GLU A 185 -19.41 -2.82 -21.83
N ILE A 186 -18.23 -3.01 -21.25
CA ILE A 186 -18.08 -3.12 -19.81
C ILE A 186 -17.02 -2.17 -19.24
N THR A 187 -17.11 -1.95 -17.94
CA THR A 187 -16.11 -1.22 -17.16
C THR A 187 -15.45 -2.15 -16.15
N VAL A 188 -14.11 -2.08 -16.06
CA VAL A 188 -13.31 -2.65 -15.00
C VAL A 188 -12.77 -1.50 -14.15
N VAL A 189 -12.94 -1.56 -12.85
CA VAL A 189 -12.53 -0.51 -11.91
C VAL A 189 -11.29 -0.97 -11.12
N MET A 190 -10.35 -0.06 -10.87
CA MET A 190 -9.18 -0.33 -10.06
C MET A 190 -9.33 0.29 -8.67
N HIS A 191 -9.11 -0.51 -7.63
CA HIS A 191 -9.23 -0.14 -6.23
C HIS A 191 -7.86 -0.20 -5.54
N VAL A 192 -7.42 0.91 -4.96
CA VAL A 192 -6.08 1.11 -4.41
C VAL A 192 -6.12 1.78 -3.04
N SER A 193 -5.07 1.61 -2.24
CA SER A 193 -4.94 2.37 -0.99
C SER A 193 -4.47 3.81 -1.22
N ASN A 194 -3.46 4.02 -2.05
CA ASN A 194 -2.93 5.35 -2.40
C ASN A 194 -2.09 5.24 -3.68
N LEU A 195 -1.62 6.37 -4.20
CA LEU A 195 -0.78 6.43 -5.41
C LEU A 195 0.67 6.84 -5.12
N ALA A 196 1.04 7.07 -3.87
CA ALA A 196 2.39 7.49 -3.47
C ALA A 196 3.39 6.32 -3.36
N SER A 197 2.87 5.09 -3.30
CA SER A 197 3.66 3.87 -3.23
C SER A 197 4.00 3.35 -4.62
N ARG A 198 5.29 3.19 -4.92
CA ARG A 198 5.76 2.59 -6.19
C ARG A 198 5.23 1.18 -6.42
N THR A 199 5.01 0.41 -5.36
CA THR A 199 4.31 -0.88 -5.42
C THR A 199 2.96 -0.76 -6.13
N ILE A 200 2.16 0.25 -5.78
CA ILE A 200 0.83 0.46 -6.37
C ILE A 200 0.95 0.99 -7.80
N SER A 201 1.79 1.99 -8.06
CA SER A 201 1.94 2.54 -9.41
C SER A 201 2.45 1.49 -10.40
N GLU A 202 3.43 0.68 -10.04
CA GLU A 202 3.92 -0.42 -10.90
C GLU A 202 2.85 -1.46 -11.21
N ARG A 203 2.00 -1.84 -10.22
CA ARG A 203 0.85 -2.73 -10.45
C ARG A 203 -0.16 -2.11 -11.39
N LEU A 204 -0.52 -0.83 -11.17
CA LEU A 204 -1.45 -0.08 -12.03
C LEU A 204 -0.92 0.03 -13.47
N ASP A 205 0.30 0.55 -13.64
CA ASP A 205 0.90 0.84 -14.94
C ASP A 205 1.02 -0.45 -15.77
N SER A 206 1.52 -1.52 -15.17
CA SER A 206 1.67 -2.79 -15.87
C SER A 206 0.32 -3.45 -16.17
N THR A 207 -0.65 -3.38 -15.24
CA THR A 207 -2.01 -3.89 -15.50
C THR A 207 -2.65 -3.15 -16.66
N ILE A 208 -2.59 -1.82 -16.68
CA ILE A 208 -3.19 -1.00 -17.74
C ILE A 208 -2.51 -1.27 -19.08
N ALA A 209 -1.17 -1.28 -19.12
CA ALA A 209 -0.41 -1.52 -20.35
C ALA A 209 -0.73 -2.90 -20.97
N ASN A 210 -0.81 -3.94 -20.14
CA ASN A 210 -1.13 -5.29 -20.60
C ASN A 210 -2.62 -5.44 -20.95
N TRP A 211 -3.51 -4.74 -20.25
CA TRP A 211 -4.93 -4.76 -20.52
C TRP A 211 -5.26 -4.38 -21.97
N TYR A 212 -4.68 -3.29 -22.47
CA TYR A 212 -4.91 -2.82 -23.84
C TYR A 212 -4.44 -3.79 -24.93
N ASN A 213 -3.54 -4.70 -24.58
CA ASN A 213 -3.06 -5.74 -25.49
C ASN A 213 -3.88 -7.05 -25.41
N LEU A 214 -4.50 -7.33 -24.27
CA LEU A 214 -5.15 -8.62 -23.97
C LEU A 214 -6.67 -8.58 -24.02
N ALA A 215 -7.26 -7.46 -23.58
CA ALA A 215 -8.72 -7.34 -23.44
C ALA A 215 -9.40 -7.00 -24.75
N PRO A 216 -10.65 -7.49 -24.96
CA PRO A 216 -11.51 -7.03 -26.06
C PRO A 216 -11.66 -5.50 -26.06
N LYS A 217 -11.74 -4.89 -27.24
CA LYS A 217 -11.76 -3.42 -27.40
C LYS A 217 -12.90 -2.71 -26.66
N LYS A 218 -14.01 -3.40 -26.41
CA LYS A 218 -15.17 -2.87 -25.69
C LYS A 218 -15.04 -2.95 -24.18
N TRP A 219 -14.06 -3.69 -23.66
CA TRP A 219 -13.78 -3.81 -22.24
C TRP A 219 -12.83 -2.70 -21.79
N ARG A 220 -13.29 -1.79 -20.95
CA ARG A 220 -12.54 -0.58 -20.59
C ARG A 220 -12.16 -0.58 -19.12
N ILE A 221 -10.94 -0.15 -18.83
CA ILE A 221 -10.55 0.25 -17.46
C ILE A 221 -11.06 1.67 -17.20
N SER A 222 -11.72 1.86 -16.05
CA SER A 222 -12.15 3.18 -15.59
C SER A 222 -10.95 4.12 -15.45
N LYS A 223 -11.11 5.38 -15.86
CA LYS A 223 -10.10 6.42 -15.65
C LYS A 223 -10.03 6.88 -14.20
N ALA A 224 -11.09 6.68 -13.42
CA ALA A 224 -11.14 7.00 -12.01
C ALA A 224 -10.83 5.75 -11.18
N TYR A 225 -9.92 5.90 -10.22
CA TYR A 225 -9.59 4.86 -9.25
C TYR A 225 -10.42 5.03 -7.98
N LEU A 226 -10.76 3.92 -7.34
CA LEU A 226 -11.26 3.94 -5.96
C LEU A 226 -10.06 4.05 -5.03
N ILE A 227 -9.91 5.17 -4.33
CA ILE A 227 -8.76 5.40 -3.45
C ILE A 227 -9.27 5.45 -2.01
N ASN A 228 -8.84 4.50 -1.18
CA ASN A 228 -9.35 4.35 0.18
C ASN A 228 -8.41 4.88 1.27
N TYR A 229 -7.19 5.32 0.94
CA TYR A 229 -6.20 5.83 1.88
C TYR A 229 -5.91 4.91 3.09
N GLY A 230 -6.07 3.59 2.91
CA GLY A 230 -5.91 2.59 3.96
C GLY A 230 -7.04 2.58 5.00
N ASP A 231 -8.15 3.25 4.73
CA ASP A 231 -9.33 3.29 5.60
C ASP A 231 -10.33 2.21 5.18
N GLU A 232 -10.65 1.28 6.09
CA GLU A 232 -11.49 0.12 5.80
C GLU A 232 -12.96 0.52 5.54
N GLN A 233 -13.48 1.53 6.24
CA GLN A 233 -14.85 2.02 6.03
C GLN A 233 -14.99 2.67 4.66
N THR A 234 -14.10 3.61 4.34
CA THR A 234 -14.03 4.26 3.02
C THR A 234 -13.91 3.21 1.89
N ALA A 235 -13.08 2.18 2.10
CA ALA A 235 -12.91 1.11 1.12
C ALA A 235 -14.22 0.36 0.84
N GLY A 236 -14.98 0.02 1.90
CA GLY A 236 -16.29 -0.63 1.78
C GLY A 236 -17.31 0.24 1.05
N GLU A 237 -17.48 1.50 1.47
CA GLU A 237 -18.43 2.45 0.90
C GLU A 237 -18.16 2.70 -0.60
N LEU A 238 -16.90 2.85 -1.00
CA LEU A 238 -16.51 3.01 -2.40
C LEU A 238 -16.93 1.81 -3.24
N VAL A 239 -16.71 0.59 -2.76
CA VAL A 239 -17.08 -0.63 -3.48
C VAL A 239 -18.60 -0.79 -3.52
N GLU A 240 -19.31 -0.64 -2.39
CA GLU A 240 -20.77 -0.74 -2.35
C GLU A 240 -21.43 0.22 -3.34
N LYS A 241 -20.95 1.46 -3.43
CA LYS A 241 -21.41 2.42 -4.45
C LYS A 241 -21.11 1.94 -5.88
N THR A 242 -19.91 1.40 -6.11
CA THR A 242 -19.49 0.91 -7.43
C THR A 242 -20.35 -0.28 -7.91
N LEU A 243 -20.77 -1.16 -6.99
CA LEU A 243 -21.61 -2.32 -7.29
C LEU A 243 -23.02 -1.95 -7.79
N GLN A 244 -23.47 -0.70 -7.61
CA GLN A 244 -24.74 -0.21 -8.16
C GLN A 244 -24.67 0.04 -9.67
N ASP A 245 -23.49 0.29 -10.22
CA ASP A 245 -23.28 0.44 -11.67
C ASP A 245 -23.21 -0.94 -12.34
N LYS A 246 -24.23 -1.26 -13.13
CA LYS A 246 -24.34 -2.55 -13.81
C LYS A 246 -23.38 -2.71 -14.99
N SER A 247 -22.80 -1.62 -15.48
CA SER A 247 -21.73 -1.67 -16.50
C SER A 247 -20.40 -2.16 -15.90
N VAL A 248 -20.22 -2.08 -14.57
CA VAL A 248 -19.05 -2.62 -13.88
C VAL A 248 -19.18 -4.13 -13.79
N LYS A 249 -18.33 -4.83 -14.53
CA LYS A 249 -18.22 -6.29 -14.56
C LYS A 249 -16.94 -6.81 -13.91
N GLY A 250 -16.02 -5.92 -13.55
CA GLY A 250 -14.78 -6.31 -12.89
C GLY A 250 -14.23 -5.27 -11.95
N ILE A 251 -13.59 -5.74 -10.87
CA ILE A 251 -12.82 -4.89 -9.94
C ILE A 251 -11.45 -5.51 -9.73
N ILE A 252 -10.40 -4.70 -9.97
CA ILE A 252 -9.01 -5.05 -9.68
C ILE A 252 -8.60 -4.32 -8.40
N ALA A 253 -8.41 -5.05 -7.31
CA ALA A 253 -7.98 -4.53 -6.02
C ALA A 253 -6.47 -4.72 -5.87
N CYS A 254 -5.71 -3.62 -5.88
CA CYS A 254 -4.25 -3.65 -6.06
C CYS A 254 -3.42 -3.89 -4.78
N ASN A 255 -4.06 -4.07 -3.63
CA ASN A 255 -3.41 -4.36 -2.35
C ASN A 255 -4.34 -5.07 -1.37
N ASN A 256 -3.80 -5.53 -0.23
CA ASN A 256 -4.52 -6.34 0.75
C ASN A 256 -5.81 -5.69 1.28
N SER A 257 -5.76 -4.42 1.71
CA SER A 257 -6.95 -3.73 2.27
C SER A 257 -8.03 -3.52 1.22
N SER A 258 -7.65 -3.13 0.00
CA SER A 258 -8.59 -3.00 -1.12
C SER A 258 -9.20 -4.36 -1.52
N THR A 259 -8.40 -5.44 -1.54
CA THR A 259 -8.90 -6.80 -1.81
C THR A 259 -9.89 -7.25 -0.73
N LYS A 260 -9.54 -7.05 0.55
CA LYS A 260 -10.40 -7.38 1.69
C LYS A 260 -11.78 -6.72 1.55
N ALA A 261 -11.79 -5.40 1.33
CA ALA A 261 -13.03 -4.64 1.21
C ALA A 261 -13.83 -5.03 -0.04
N THR A 262 -13.15 -5.18 -1.19
CA THR A 262 -13.81 -5.52 -2.45
C THR A 262 -14.51 -6.86 -2.37
N ILE A 263 -13.80 -7.91 -1.98
CA ILE A 263 -14.40 -9.25 -1.97
C ILE A 263 -15.46 -9.41 -0.87
N ALA A 264 -15.29 -8.76 0.29
CA ALA A 264 -16.30 -8.75 1.35
C ALA A 264 -17.61 -8.10 0.87
N ALA A 265 -17.54 -6.95 0.18
CA ALA A 265 -18.71 -6.29 -0.38
C ALA A 265 -19.37 -7.10 -1.51
N VAL A 266 -18.57 -7.70 -2.40
CA VAL A 266 -19.08 -8.58 -3.48
C VAL A 266 -19.82 -9.80 -2.91
N MET A 267 -19.26 -10.42 -1.88
CA MET A 267 -19.91 -11.55 -1.20
C MET A 267 -21.20 -11.13 -0.47
N LYS A 268 -21.18 -10.00 0.25
CA LYS A 268 -22.34 -9.44 0.94
C LYS A 268 -23.51 -9.17 -0.02
N GLU A 269 -23.22 -8.59 -1.19
CA GLU A 269 -24.21 -8.29 -2.22
C GLU A 269 -24.56 -9.49 -3.12
N GLY A 270 -23.89 -10.64 -2.94
CA GLY A 270 -24.11 -11.84 -3.73
C GLY A 270 -23.80 -11.69 -5.21
N ARG A 271 -22.91 -10.77 -5.61
CA ARG A 271 -22.56 -10.43 -7.00
C ARG A 271 -21.62 -11.49 -7.59
N LYS A 272 -22.15 -12.68 -7.86
CA LYS A 272 -21.40 -13.80 -8.47
C LYS A 272 -21.10 -13.58 -9.95
N ASP A 273 -21.77 -12.62 -10.59
CA ASP A 273 -21.58 -12.19 -11.97
C ASP A 273 -20.37 -11.24 -12.17
N LEU A 274 -19.76 -10.81 -11.07
CA LEU A 274 -18.65 -9.85 -11.09
C LEU A 274 -17.31 -10.58 -10.98
N ALA A 275 -16.37 -10.25 -11.86
CA ALA A 275 -15.00 -10.73 -11.78
C ALA A 275 -14.19 -9.87 -10.81
N VAL A 276 -13.43 -10.50 -9.89
CA VAL A 276 -12.56 -9.80 -8.95
C VAL A 276 -11.15 -10.35 -9.02
N MET A 277 -10.18 -9.46 -9.20
CA MET A 277 -8.76 -9.78 -9.08
C MET A 277 -8.15 -9.01 -7.91
N GLY A 278 -7.48 -9.71 -7.01
CA GLY A 278 -6.97 -9.13 -5.78
C GLY A 278 -5.48 -9.34 -5.56
N PHE A 279 -5.02 -8.83 -4.43
CA PHE A 279 -3.70 -9.09 -3.85
C PHE A 279 -3.85 -9.59 -2.42
N ASP A 280 -3.04 -10.58 -2.07
CA ASP A 280 -2.93 -11.23 -0.77
C ASP A 280 -4.14 -12.08 -0.35
N LEU A 281 -3.95 -12.82 0.73
CA LEU A 281 -4.92 -13.73 1.31
C LEU A 281 -5.48 -13.13 2.62
N SER A 282 -6.42 -12.20 2.47
CA SER A 282 -7.25 -11.72 3.59
C SER A 282 -8.29 -12.77 3.96
N GLU A 283 -8.91 -12.65 5.14
CA GLU A 283 -9.96 -13.59 5.58
C GLU A 283 -11.13 -13.69 4.58
N PRO A 284 -11.73 -12.58 4.06
CA PRO A 284 -12.75 -12.67 3.03
C PRO A 284 -12.24 -13.28 1.71
N ALA A 285 -10.98 -13.01 1.33
CA ALA A 285 -10.38 -13.61 0.14
C ALA A 285 -10.27 -15.14 0.27
N VAL A 286 -9.82 -15.64 1.42
CA VAL A 286 -9.80 -17.08 1.71
C VAL A 286 -11.20 -17.67 1.70
N ALA A 287 -12.19 -16.99 2.28
CA ALA A 287 -13.58 -17.44 2.26
C ALA A 287 -14.12 -17.56 0.81
N ALA A 288 -13.88 -16.58 -0.03
CA ALA A 288 -14.31 -16.61 -1.44
C ALA A 288 -13.60 -17.71 -2.25
N LEU A 289 -12.31 -17.95 -2.01
CA LEU A 289 -11.58 -19.06 -2.64
C LEU A 289 -12.12 -20.44 -2.24
N LYS A 290 -12.52 -20.60 -0.98
CA LYS A 290 -13.13 -21.84 -0.46
C LYS A 290 -14.55 -22.05 -0.98
N ASP A 291 -15.35 -20.98 -1.08
CA ASP A 291 -16.71 -21.03 -1.65
C ASP A 291 -16.67 -21.45 -3.12
N GLY A 292 -15.72 -20.95 -3.89
CA GLY A 292 -15.47 -21.33 -5.29
C GLY A 292 -16.56 -20.90 -6.27
N SER A 293 -17.63 -20.24 -5.82
CA SER A 293 -18.73 -19.78 -6.69
C SER A 293 -18.57 -18.35 -7.19
N TYR A 294 -17.53 -17.64 -6.74
CA TYR A 294 -17.18 -16.28 -7.18
C TYR A 294 -16.09 -16.33 -8.23
N HIS A 295 -16.20 -15.49 -9.26
CA HIS A 295 -15.12 -15.30 -10.25
C HIS A 295 -14.00 -14.47 -9.61
N PHE A 296 -13.26 -15.10 -8.71
CA PHE A 296 -12.24 -14.46 -7.88
C PHE A 296 -10.89 -15.15 -8.00
N ALA A 297 -9.85 -14.35 -8.19
CA ALA A 297 -8.47 -14.78 -8.01
C ALA A 297 -7.66 -13.68 -7.30
N THR A 298 -6.54 -14.06 -6.72
CA THR A 298 -5.65 -13.12 -6.02
C THR A 298 -4.18 -13.48 -6.24
N ILE A 299 -3.33 -12.45 -6.27
CA ILE A 299 -1.87 -12.61 -6.21
C ILE A 299 -1.48 -12.84 -4.76
N ALA A 300 -1.03 -14.03 -4.42
CA ALA A 300 -0.38 -14.32 -3.14
C ALA A 300 1.11 -13.97 -3.25
N GLN A 301 1.56 -13.04 -2.42
CA GLN A 301 2.97 -12.66 -2.26
C GLN A 301 3.65 -13.55 -1.21
N ASN A 302 4.95 -13.34 -0.99
CA ASN A 302 5.75 -14.05 0.02
C ASN A 302 6.18 -13.14 1.19
N PRO A 303 5.26 -12.55 1.99
CA PRO A 303 5.58 -11.56 3.00
C PRO A 303 6.50 -12.10 4.10
N GLU A 304 6.34 -13.36 4.51
CA GLU A 304 7.21 -13.97 5.52
C GLU A 304 8.67 -14.08 5.01
N LYS A 305 8.84 -14.50 3.75
CA LYS A 305 10.17 -14.54 3.10
C LYS A 305 10.77 -13.13 2.98
N MET A 306 9.97 -12.11 2.63
CA MET A 306 10.45 -10.72 2.57
C MET A 306 11.02 -10.28 3.91
N GLY A 307 10.27 -10.47 5.00
CA GLY A 307 10.72 -10.09 6.35
C GLY A 307 11.93 -10.88 6.82
N TYR A 308 11.96 -12.18 6.54
CA TYR A 308 13.07 -13.07 6.89
C TYR A 308 14.37 -12.65 6.20
N GLU A 309 14.37 -12.54 4.87
CA GLU A 309 15.57 -12.19 4.11
C GLU A 309 16.03 -10.74 4.40
N ALA A 310 15.10 -9.80 4.66
CA ALA A 310 15.44 -8.43 5.03
C ALA A 310 16.23 -8.39 6.35
N VAL A 311 15.83 -9.13 7.39
CA VAL A 311 16.56 -9.18 8.68
C VAL A 311 17.89 -9.90 8.52
N LYS A 312 17.95 -10.98 7.75
CA LYS A 312 19.21 -11.69 7.46
C LYS A 312 20.22 -10.76 6.78
N ALA A 313 19.77 -9.98 5.78
CA ALA A 313 20.61 -8.96 5.14
C ALA A 313 21.03 -7.85 6.11
N ALA A 314 20.09 -7.37 6.93
CA ALA A 314 20.33 -6.35 7.94
C ALA A 314 21.41 -6.79 8.95
N ALA A 315 21.34 -8.04 9.42
CA ALA A 315 22.34 -8.63 10.31
C ALA A 315 23.73 -8.72 9.63
N ALA A 316 23.78 -9.18 8.38
CA ALA A 316 25.04 -9.28 7.64
C ALA A 316 25.69 -7.91 7.43
N LEU A 317 24.92 -6.91 7.01
CA LEU A 317 25.40 -5.55 6.79
C LEU A 317 25.83 -4.87 8.08
N ALA A 318 25.14 -5.11 9.20
CA ALA A 318 25.53 -4.62 10.53
C ALA A 318 26.86 -5.20 10.99
N ASP A 319 27.22 -6.39 10.51
CA ASP A 319 28.54 -7.03 10.73
C ASP A 319 29.59 -6.59 9.70
N GLY A 320 29.27 -5.67 8.78
CA GLY A 320 30.16 -5.24 7.71
C GLY A 320 30.35 -6.26 6.58
N LYS A 321 29.48 -7.29 6.50
CA LYS A 321 29.46 -8.30 5.42
C LYS A 321 28.63 -7.82 4.24
N ALA A 322 29.00 -8.20 3.02
CA ALA A 322 28.20 -7.92 1.83
C ALA A 322 26.98 -8.84 1.75
N VAL A 323 25.92 -8.36 1.10
CA VAL A 323 24.79 -9.19 0.67
C VAL A 323 25.10 -9.86 -0.68
N SER A 324 24.59 -11.07 -0.91
CA SER A 324 24.85 -11.82 -2.14
C SER A 324 24.12 -11.23 -3.36
N GLU A 325 22.96 -10.62 -3.16
CA GLU A 325 22.13 -10.01 -4.19
C GLU A 325 21.48 -8.77 -3.59
N ARG A 326 21.53 -7.66 -4.32
CA ARG A 326 20.98 -6.38 -3.85
C ARG A 326 19.46 -6.33 -3.95
N ASP A 327 18.91 -6.75 -5.09
CA ASP A 327 17.49 -6.61 -5.42
C ASP A 327 16.85 -7.97 -5.65
N VAL A 328 16.14 -8.47 -4.64
CA VAL A 328 15.60 -9.83 -4.63
C VAL A 328 14.09 -9.79 -4.87
N ASN A 329 13.67 -10.45 -5.97
CA ASN A 329 12.26 -10.76 -6.18
C ASN A 329 11.87 -11.98 -5.34
N THR A 330 10.94 -11.81 -4.41
CA THR A 330 10.49 -12.90 -3.54
C THR A 330 9.48 -13.85 -4.19
N GLY A 331 8.98 -13.50 -5.38
CA GLY A 331 8.03 -14.29 -6.16
C GLY A 331 6.56 -14.05 -5.78
N ILE A 332 5.69 -14.58 -6.64
CA ILE A 332 4.23 -14.54 -6.48
C ILE A 332 3.62 -15.89 -6.85
N THR A 333 2.37 -16.11 -6.40
CA THR A 333 1.53 -17.21 -6.85
C THR A 333 0.13 -16.68 -7.14
N ILE A 334 -0.44 -17.00 -8.30
CA ILE A 334 -1.86 -16.71 -8.57
C ILE A 334 -2.69 -17.80 -7.88
N MET A 335 -3.60 -17.37 -7.00
CA MET A 335 -4.52 -18.24 -6.28
C MET A 335 -5.93 -18.00 -6.79
N ASP A 336 -6.60 -19.06 -7.20
CA ASP A 336 -8.02 -19.13 -7.51
C ASP A 336 -8.65 -20.37 -6.85
N ALA A 337 -9.96 -20.56 -6.98
CA ALA A 337 -10.65 -21.69 -6.37
C ALA A 337 -10.15 -23.06 -6.89
N LYS A 338 -9.54 -23.12 -8.08
CA LYS A 338 -9.07 -24.37 -8.69
C LYS A 338 -7.77 -24.87 -8.06
N ASN A 339 -6.91 -23.94 -7.56
CA ASN A 339 -5.60 -24.26 -7.00
C ASN A 339 -5.44 -23.96 -5.51
N PHE A 340 -6.43 -23.33 -4.87
CA PHE A 340 -6.40 -23.08 -3.45
C PHE A 340 -6.68 -24.36 -2.66
N LYS A 341 -5.75 -24.75 -1.80
CA LYS A 341 -5.86 -26.01 -1.03
C LYS A 341 -6.31 -25.84 0.43
N GLY A 342 -6.77 -24.62 0.81
CA GLY A 342 -7.28 -24.33 2.16
C GLY A 342 -6.24 -23.83 3.14
#